data_f4ed14cd4d971701eeb17a3109a59257
#
_entry.id   f4ed14cd4d971701eeb17a3109a59257
#
_cell.length_a   1.000
_cell.length_b   1.000
_cell.length_c   1.000
_cell.angle_alpha   90.00
_cell.angle_beta   90.00
_cell.angle_gamma   90.00
#
_symmetry.space_group_name_H-M   'P 1'
#
loop_
_entity.id
_entity.type
_entity.pdbx_description
1 polymer ?
#
loop_
_entity_poly.entity_id
_entity_poly.type
_entity_poly.pdbx_seq_one_letter_code
_entity_poly.pdbx_strand_id
1 'polypeptide(L)'
;MLPLTPETTGILNRKNMEKLPQGAYVINVARGAHVVEADLLELVQFGHIEGATLDVFGHEPLPPAHPFWNEPEITITPHIAALTVRDESVKQIAEKIRALEQGSLIRGIVDRLKGY
;
A
#
# COMPACT_ATOMS: atom_id res chain seq x y z
N MET A 1 4.12 -5.28 5.38
CA MET A 1 3.24 -4.16 4.95
C MET A 1 2.86 -3.35 6.18
N LEU A 2 2.87 -2.03 6.08
CA LEU A 2 2.43 -1.15 7.15
C LEU A 2 0.91 -0.93 7.05
N PRO A 3 0.18 -0.83 8.17
CA PRO A 3 -1.18 -0.33 8.15
C PRO A 3 -1.19 1.15 7.74
N LEU A 4 -2.28 1.60 7.13
CA LEU A 4 -2.45 3.02 6.84
C LEU A 4 -2.98 3.73 8.09
N THR A 5 -2.15 4.60 8.64
CA THR A 5 -2.45 5.44 9.82
C THR A 5 -2.06 6.89 9.54
N PRO A 6 -2.43 7.85 10.37
CA PRO A 6 -1.94 9.22 10.24
C PRO A 6 -0.40 9.31 10.17
N GLU A 7 0.31 8.47 10.94
CA GLU A 7 1.78 8.46 11.01
C GLU A 7 2.43 7.82 9.78
N THR A 8 1.73 6.92 9.09
CA THR A 8 2.24 6.21 7.91
C THR A 8 1.78 6.81 6.59
N THR A 9 0.82 7.75 6.64
CA THR A 9 0.38 8.50 5.48
C THR A 9 1.52 9.39 4.96
N GLY A 10 1.85 9.27 3.67
CA GLY A 10 2.93 10.01 3.05
C GLY A 10 4.32 9.69 3.62
N ILE A 11 4.50 8.50 4.22
CA ILE A 11 5.80 8.10 4.77
C ILE A 11 6.88 7.99 3.69
N LEU A 12 6.50 7.60 2.46
CA LEU A 12 7.36 7.63 1.28
C LEU A 12 7.21 8.99 0.57
N ASN A 13 7.76 10.03 1.19
CA ASN A 13 7.90 11.37 0.66
C ASN A 13 9.34 11.61 0.21
N ARG A 14 9.61 12.75 -0.46
CA ARG A 14 10.92 13.15 -0.94
C ARG A 14 12.00 12.97 0.12
N LYS A 15 11.81 13.57 1.31
CA LYS A 15 12.79 13.56 2.41
C LYS A 15 13.19 12.14 2.83
N ASN A 16 12.27 11.19 2.78
CA ASN A 16 12.55 9.81 3.18
C ASN A 16 13.10 9.00 2.01
N MET A 17 12.61 9.20 0.80
CA MET A 17 13.11 8.51 -0.39
C MET A 17 14.53 8.97 -0.79
N GLU A 18 14.90 10.23 -0.58
CA GLU A 18 16.27 10.73 -0.79
C GLU A 18 17.32 10.08 0.14
N LYS A 19 16.90 9.44 1.23
CA LYS A 19 17.81 8.67 2.10
C LYS A 19 18.12 7.28 1.56
N LEU A 20 17.37 6.81 0.58
CA LEU A 20 17.66 5.55 -0.09
C LEU A 20 18.90 5.71 -0.96
N PRO A 21 19.66 4.64 -1.20
CA PRO A 21 20.77 4.72 -2.14
C PRO A 21 20.27 5.11 -3.54
N GLN A 22 21.12 5.83 -4.30
CA GLN A 22 20.84 6.10 -5.71
C GLN A 22 20.64 4.79 -6.49
N GLY A 23 19.65 4.75 -7.36
CA GLY A 23 19.26 3.54 -8.06
C GLY A 23 18.36 2.60 -7.24
N ALA A 24 17.84 3.05 -6.08
CA ALA A 24 16.85 2.29 -5.33
C ALA A 24 15.56 2.10 -6.13
N TYR A 25 14.87 0.98 -5.90
CA TYR A 25 13.59 0.65 -6.52
C TYR A 25 12.48 0.62 -5.48
N VAL A 26 11.34 1.23 -5.76
CA VAL A 26 10.20 1.30 -4.84
C VAL A 26 9.12 0.31 -5.23
N ILE A 27 8.64 -0.50 -4.27
CA ILE A 27 7.50 -1.39 -4.48
C ILE A 27 6.42 -1.05 -3.46
N ASN A 28 5.23 -0.67 -3.95
CA ASN A 28 4.08 -0.44 -3.08
C ASN A 28 2.90 -1.36 -3.44
N VAL A 29 2.70 -2.37 -2.61
CA VAL A 29 1.58 -3.32 -2.66
C VAL A 29 0.72 -3.22 -1.39
N ALA A 30 0.81 -2.10 -0.67
CA ALA A 30 0.12 -1.89 0.59
C ALA A 30 -1.07 -0.94 0.45
N ARG A 31 -0.84 0.38 0.50
CA ARG A 31 -1.85 1.42 0.28
C ARG A 31 -1.22 2.60 -0.45
N GLY A 32 -1.95 3.18 -1.40
CA GLY A 32 -1.47 4.31 -2.20
C GLY A 32 -1.06 5.51 -1.36
N ALA A 33 -1.83 5.83 -0.34
CA ALA A 33 -1.57 6.97 0.54
C ALA A 33 -0.27 6.89 1.36
N HIS A 34 0.47 5.78 1.34
CA HIS A 34 1.83 5.72 1.88
C HIS A 34 2.83 6.51 1.03
N VAL A 35 2.57 6.69 -0.26
CA VAL A 35 3.47 7.35 -1.21
C VAL A 35 2.96 8.74 -1.52
N VAL A 36 3.85 9.73 -1.49
CA VAL A 36 3.62 11.04 -2.10
C VAL A 36 3.98 10.91 -3.58
N GLU A 37 2.96 10.71 -4.42
CA GLU A 37 3.11 10.33 -5.84
C GLU A 37 3.92 11.34 -6.65
N ALA A 38 3.73 12.65 -6.37
CA ALA A 38 4.50 13.70 -7.04
C ALA A 38 6.00 13.61 -6.70
N ASP A 39 6.33 13.35 -5.43
CA ASP A 39 7.72 13.21 -4.99
C ASP A 39 8.39 11.99 -5.62
N LEU A 40 7.67 10.86 -5.69
CA LEU A 40 8.18 9.65 -6.33
C LEU A 40 8.44 9.89 -7.82
N LEU A 41 7.48 10.50 -8.53
CA LEU A 41 7.62 10.80 -9.95
C LEU A 41 8.87 11.63 -10.22
N GLU A 42 9.06 12.71 -9.47
CA GLU A 42 10.23 13.58 -9.64
C GLU A 42 11.54 12.82 -9.36
N LEU A 43 11.60 12.00 -8.30
CA LEU A 43 12.82 11.25 -7.97
C LEU A 43 13.15 10.17 -9.01
N VAL A 44 12.14 9.58 -9.65
CA VAL A 44 12.33 8.68 -10.80
C VAL A 44 12.87 9.45 -12.00
N GLN A 45 12.24 10.57 -12.35
CA GLN A 45 12.68 11.40 -13.51
C GLN A 45 14.08 11.99 -13.33
N PHE A 46 14.48 12.29 -12.10
CA PHE A 46 15.86 12.71 -11.80
C PHE A 46 16.86 11.55 -11.67
N GLY A 47 16.41 10.29 -11.76
CA GLY A 47 17.27 9.11 -11.68
C GLY A 47 17.83 8.81 -10.29
N HIS A 48 17.27 9.41 -9.23
CA HIS A 48 17.61 9.01 -7.84
C HIS A 48 16.97 7.68 -7.49
N ILE A 49 15.67 7.53 -7.81
CA ILE A 49 14.94 6.25 -7.77
C ILE A 49 15.00 5.67 -9.19
N GLU A 50 15.46 4.44 -9.34
CA GLU A 50 15.59 3.76 -10.64
C GLU A 50 14.22 3.46 -11.26
N GLY A 51 13.22 3.18 -10.41
CA GLY A 51 11.87 2.92 -10.86
C GLY A 51 10.97 2.47 -9.71
N ALA A 52 9.71 2.19 -10.05
CA ALA A 52 8.73 1.72 -9.08
C ALA A 52 7.76 0.69 -9.66
N THR A 53 7.29 -0.23 -8.78
CA THR A 53 6.11 -1.08 -9.04
C THR A 53 5.01 -0.69 -8.06
N LEU A 54 3.89 -0.21 -8.59
CA LEU A 54 2.78 0.30 -7.81
C LEU A 54 1.51 -0.48 -8.14
N ASP A 55 0.96 -1.16 -7.12
CA ASP A 55 -0.32 -1.89 -7.22
C ASP A 55 -1.47 -1.08 -6.63
N VAL A 56 -1.16 0.01 -5.95
CA VAL A 56 -2.10 0.85 -5.19
C VAL A 56 -1.78 2.33 -5.37
N PHE A 57 -2.83 3.17 -5.38
CA PHE A 57 -2.71 4.61 -5.67
C PHE A 57 -3.50 5.45 -4.68
N GLY A 58 -3.18 6.73 -4.60
CA GLY A 58 -3.91 7.69 -3.77
C GLY A 58 -5.36 7.86 -4.19
N HIS A 59 -5.62 7.74 -5.49
CA HIS A 59 -6.96 7.70 -6.09
C HIS A 59 -7.10 6.48 -6.99
N GLU A 60 -8.07 5.63 -6.72
CA GLU A 60 -8.34 4.41 -7.50
C GLU A 60 -9.77 4.43 -8.07
N PRO A 61 -9.96 4.05 -9.34
CA PRO A 61 -8.93 3.67 -10.32
C PRO A 61 -8.03 4.86 -10.67
N LEU A 62 -6.75 4.57 -11.01
CA LEU A 62 -5.78 5.61 -11.39
C LEU A 62 -6.31 6.41 -12.59
N PRO A 63 -6.44 7.75 -12.49
CA PRO A 63 -7.00 8.57 -13.56
C PRO A 63 -6.25 8.40 -14.88
N PRO A 64 -6.95 8.39 -16.05
CA PRO A 64 -6.30 8.23 -17.36
C PRO A 64 -5.24 9.29 -17.68
N ALA A 65 -5.38 10.50 -17.11
CA ALA A 65 -4.43 11.59 -17.28
C ALA A 65 -3.28 11.58 -16.27
N HIS A 66 -3.20 10.56 -15.40
CA HIS A 66 -2.16 10.51 -14.37
C HIS A 66 -0.78 10.35 -15.01
N PRO A 67 0.23 11.15 -14.57
CA PRO A 67 1.55 11.15 -15.21
C PRO A 67 2.28 9.81 -15.14
N PHE A 68 1.98 8.95 -14.18
CA PHE A 68 2.57 7.61 -14.10
C PHE A 68 2.35 6.73 -15.34
N TRP A 69 1.28 6.97 -16.10
CA TRP A 69 1.03 6.23 -17.34
C TRP A 69 2.08 6.50 -18.45
N ASN A 70 2.76 7.63 -18.35
CA ASN A 70 3.78 8.06 -19.33
C ASN A 70 5.21 7.88 -18.80
N GLU A 71 5.38 7.28 -17.61
CA GLU A 71 6.69 7.08 -17.00
C GLU A 71 7.10 5.62 -17.17
N PRO A 72 8.06 5.30 -18.07
CA PRO A 72 8.42 3.92 -18.41
C PRO A 72 9.04 3.15 -17.25
N GLU A 73 9.65 3.83 -16.30
CA GLU A 73 10.26 3.24 -15.12
C GLU A 73 9.23 2.93 -14.01
N ILE A 74 7.94 3.29 -14.21
CA ILE A 74 6.86 2.96 -13.28
C ILE A 74 5.97 1.85 -13.85
N THR A 75 6.02 0.69 -13.21
CA THR A 75 5.10 -0.43 -13.49
C THR A 75 3.83 -0.28 -12.67
N ILE A 76 2.67 -0.35 -13.33
CA ILE A 76 1.35 -0.21 -12.73
C ILE A 76 0.61 -1.54 -12.78
N THR A 77 0.04 -1.98 -11.65
CA THR A 77 -0.90 -3.09 -11.60
C THR A 77 -2.20 -2.65 -10.90
N PRO A 78 -3.36 -3.26 -11.25
CA PRO A 78 -4.66 -2.73 -10.85
C PRO A 78 -5.15 -3.31 -9.51
N HIS A 79 -4.38 -3.12 -8.43
CA HIS A 79 -4.70 -3.55 -7.06
C HIS A 79 -4.98 -5.06 -6.96
N ILE A 80 -4.06 -5.86 -7.50
CA ILE A 80 -4.18 -7.33 -7.61
C ILE A 80 -3.04 -8.11 -6.93
N ALA A 81 -2.17 -7.42 -6.20
CA ALA A 81 -0.99 -8.04 -5.56
C ALA A 81 -1.34 -9.07 -4.48
N ALA A 82 -2.58 -9.06 -3.96
CA ALA A 82 -3.05 -10.05 -3.00
C ALA A 82 -4.47 -10.52 -3.35
N LEU A 83 -4.60 -11.81 -3.65
CA LEU A 83 -5.89 -12.45 -3.83
C LEU A 83 -6.39 -13.01 -2.48
N THR A 84 -7.64 -12.68 -2.16
CA THR A 84 -8.31 -13.29 -1.00
C THR A 84 -8.65 -14.75 -1.31
N VAL A 85 -8.06 -15.68 -0.56
CA VAL A 85 -8.42 -17.09 -0.63
C VAL A 85 -9.76 -17.27 0.06
N ARG A 86 -10.84 -17.39 -0.73
CA ARG A 86 -12.23 -17.37 -0.27
C ARG A 86 -12.50 -18.38 0.84
N ASP A 87 -12.12 -19.63 0.64
CA ASP A 87 -12.43 -20.71 1.57
C ASP A 87 -11.74 -20.50 2.93
N GLU A 88 -10.50 -20.06 2.90
CA GLU A 88 -9.75 -19.74 4.12
C GLU A 88 -10.37 -18.53 4.85
N SER A 89 -10.77 -17.51 4.13
CA SER A 89 -11.41 -16.33 4.70
C SER A 89 -12.76 -16.67 5.34
N VAL A 90 -13.58 -17.48 4.69
CA VAL A 90 -14.87 -17.95 5.22
C VAL A 90 -14.64 -18.75 6.50
N LYS A 91 -13.68 -19.67 6.50
CA LYS A 91 -13.32 -20.47 7.67
C LYS A 91 -12.89 -19.59 8.86
N GLN A 92 -11.97 -18.65 8.64
CA GLN A 92 -11.49 -17.73 9.67
C GLN A 92 -12.61 -16.86 10.24
N ILE A 93 -13.52 -16.36 9.39
CA ILE A 93 -14.69 -15.57 9.82
C ILE A 93 -15.61 -16.44 10.67
N ALA A 94 -15.95 -17.65 10.23
CA ALA A 94 -16.81 -18.56 10.99
C ALA A 94 -16.23 -18.94 12.35
N GLU A 95 -14.90 -19.17 12.41
CA GLU A 95 -14.20 -19.45 13.67
C GLU A 95 -14.26 -18.26 14.62
N LYS A 96 -14.07 -17.03 14.12
CA LYS A 96 -14.16 -15.82 14.93
C LYS A 96 -15.57 -15.57 15.45
N ILE A 97 -16.60 -15.80 14.63
CA ILE A 97 -18.01 -15.68 15.07
C ILE A 97 -18.30 -16.66 16.20
N ARG A 98 -17.94 -17.94 16.05
CA ARG A 98 -18.14 -18.96 17.10
C ARG A 98 -17.40 -18.61 18.39
N ALA A 99 -16.17 -18.13 18.29
CA ALA A 99 -15.40 -17.71 19.45
C ALA A 99 -16.08 -16.53 20.17
N LEU A 100 -16.62 -15.57 19.42
CA LEU A 100 -17.37 -14.43 19.97
C LEU A 100 -18.63 -14.89 20.71
N GLU A 101 -19.43 -15.79 20.12
CA GLU A 101 -20.63 -16.35 20.72
C GLU A 101 -20.33 -17.11 22.03
N GLN A 102 -19.16 -17.70 22.13
CA GLN A 102 -18.68 -18.42 23.32
C GLN A 102 -17.98 -17.52 24.35
N GLY A 103 -17.93 -16.20 24.13
CA GLY A 103 -17.24 -15.27 25.01
C GLY A 103 -15.70 -15.44 25.02
N SER A 104 -15.16 -16.12 24.01
CA SER A 104 -13.70 -16.35 23.88
C SER A 104 -12.99 -15.17 23.28
N LEU A 105 -11.69 -15.00 23.61
CA LEU A 105 -10.87 -13.94 23.02
C LEU A 105 -10.66 -14.17 21.51
N ILE A 106 -10.91 -13.11 20.74
CA ILE A 106 -10.69 -13.09 19.30
C ILE A 106 -9.39 -12.34 19.01
N ARG A 107 -8.53 -12.89 18.16
CA ARG A 107 -7.34 -12.21 17.68
C ARG A 107 -7.66 -11.31 16.48
N GLY A 108 -6.94 -10.19 16.35
CA GLY A 108 -7.06 -9.27 15.22
C GLY A 108 -8.31 -8.36 15.31
N ILE A 109 -8.69 -7.98 16.53
CA ILE A 109 -9.66 -6.91 16.76
C ILE A 109 -8.96 -5.60 16.45
N VAL A 110 -9.57 -4.80 15.56
CA VAL A 110 -9.05 -3.49 15.20
C VAL A 110 -9.27 -2.50 16.35
N ASP A 111 -8.21 -1.88 16.81
CA ASP A 111 -8.30 -0.72 17.70
C ASP A 111 -8.75 0.49 16.86
N ARG A 112 -9.96 0.98 17.13
CA ARG A 112 -10.55 2.09 16.36
C ARG A 112 -9.79 3.41 16.51
N LEU A 113 -9.03 3.59 17.59
CA LEU A 113 -8.22 4.78 17.80
C LEU A 113 -6.91 4.71 17.01
N LYS A 114 -6.36 3.52 16.88
CA LYS A 114 -5.10 3.28 16.13
C LYS A 114 -5.32 3.00 14.65
N GLY A 115 -6.51 2.53 14.26
CA GLY A 115 -6.86 2.18 12.88
C GLY A 115 -6.35 0.79 12.43
N TYR A 116 -5.78 -0.01 13.33
CA TYR A 116 -5.29 -1.37 13.05
C TYR A 116 -5.36 -2.26 14.29
#